data_5bf1405805806327d9739188682641ee
#
_entry.id   5bf1405805806327d9739188682641ee
#
_cell.length_a   1.000
_cell.length_b   1.000
_cell.length_c   1.000
_cell.angle_alpha   90.00
_cell.angle_beta   90.00
_cell.angle_gamma   90.00
#
_symmetry.space_group_name_H-M   'P 1'
#
loop_
_entity.id
_entity.type
_entity.pdbx_description
1 polymer ?
#
loop_
_entity_poly.entity_id
_entity_poly.type
_entity_poly.pdbx_seq_one_letter_code
_entity_poly.pdbx_strand_id
1 'polypeptide(L)'
;MADPNQNLYSEIYLGYSTARSPLGNIESFQPDESVDYKFDPNKMSLEPNIVYFDGIWKNNKDNTELISDDGKIILTYYAKAINMVASGNSQQVSILENNLSKIGIDNHAIDVQKDGNVTVDKQRLYNVGRYDDYEPRSMMIDV
;
A
#
# COMPACT_ATOMS: atom_id res chain seq x y z
N MET A 1 -1.24 -28.01 16.80
CA MET A 1 -0.32 -27.31 15.91
C MET A 1 -0.88 -25.95 15.56
N ALA A 2 -0.09 -24.93 15.67
CA ALA A 2 -0.54 -23.61 15.25
C ALA A 2 -0.85 -23.63 13.76
N ASP A 3 -1.92 -22.96 13.37
CA ASP A 3 -2.24 -22.77 11.97
C ASP A 3 -1.07 -22.00 11.31
N PRO A 4 -0.39 -22.60 10.32
CA PRO A 4 0.73 -21.93 9.67
C PRO A 4 0.31 -20.66 8.95
N ASN A 5 -0.99 -20.45 8.74
CA ASN A 5 -1.50 -19.24 8.10
C ASN A 5 -1.78 -18.11 9.07
N GLN A 6 -1.75 -18.35 10.38
CA GLN A 6 -2.11 -17.33 11.36
C GLN A 6 -1.21 -16.10 11.30
N ASN A 7 0.05 -16.26 10.94
CA ASN A 7 1.04 -15.19 10.90
C ASN A 7 1.46 -14.83 9.47
N LEU A 8 0.85 -15.45 8.45
CA LEU A 8 1.19 -15.20 7.05
C LEU A 8 0.52 -13.94 6.51
N TYR A 9 -0.56 -13.51 7.14
CA TYR A 9 -1.38 -12.42 6.63
C TYR A 9 -1.56 -11.36 7.71
N SER A 10 -0.80 -10.28 7.58
CA SER A 10 -1.10 -9.04 8.28
C SER A 10 -2.00 -8.23 7.38
N GLU A 11 -3.15 -7.83 7.89
CA GLU A 11 -4.03 -6.94 7.17
C GLU A 11 -3.77 -5.51 7.60
N ILE A 12 -3.52 -4.65 6.63
CA ILE A 12 -3.35 -3.22 6.83
C ILE A 12 -4.62 -2.54 6.31
N TYR A 13 -5.34 -1.89 7.22
CA TYR A 13 -6.55 -1.17 6.86
C TYR A 13 -6.26 0.32 6.81
N LEU A 14 -6.80 0.97 5.78
CA LEU A 14 -6.55 2.40 5.53
C LEU A 14 -7.76 3.29 5.88
N GLY A 15 -8.84 2.71 6.38
CA GLY A 15 -9.94 3.47 6.94
C GLY A 15 -9.66 3.86 8.40
N TYR A 16 -10.05 5.05 8.81
CA TYR A 16 -9.74 5.52 10.16
C TYR A 16 -10.42 4.70 11.26
N SER A 17 -11.53 4.04 10.93
CA SER A 17 -12.26 3.20 11.90
C SER A 17 -11.73 1.78 11.99
N THR A 18 -11.04 1.31 10.95
CA THR A 18 -10.55 -0.07 10.85
C THR A 18 -9.04 -0.19 10.99
N ALA A 19 -8.32 0.93 10.93
CA ALA A 19 -6.86 0.94 11.02
C ALA A 19 -6.40 0.38 12.37
N ARG A 20 -5.41 -0.53 12.29
CA ARG A 20 -4.82 -1.17 13.49
C ARG A 20 -3.60 -0.43 14.02
N SER A 21 -3.04 0.46 13.21
CA SER A 21 -1.86 1.25 13.56
C SER A 21 -2.06 2.67 13.07
N PRO A 22 -1.46 3.66 13.74
CA PRO A 22 -1.48 5.03 13.22
C PRO A 22 -0.71 5.12 11.91
N LEU A 23 -0.99 6.15 11.12
CA LEU A 23 -0.16 6.50 9.97
C LEU A 23 1.23 6.91 10.42
N GLY A 24 2.22 6.69 9.56
CA GLY A 24 3.56 7.23 9.77
C GLY A 24 3.62 8.75 9.60
N ASN A 25 2.70 9.32 8.84
CA ASN A 25 2.61 10.76 8.64
C ASN A 25 2.24 11.50 9.93
N ILE A 26 2.88 12.65 10.16
CA ILE A 26 2.58 13.49 11.32
C ILE A 26 1.14 14.02 11.29
N GLU A 27 0.58 14.17 10.10
CA GLU A 27 -0.80 14.62 9.92
C GLU A 27 -1.83 13.64 10.48
N SER A 28 -1.46 12.36 10.56
CA SER A 28 -2.33 11.28 11.06
C SER A 28 -3.64 11.12 10.29
N PHE A 29 -4.47 10.17 10.68
CA PHE A 29 -5.83 10.06 10.16
C PHE A 29 -6.68 11.20 10.70
N GLN A 30 -7.42 11.86 9.81
CA GLN A 30 -8.36 12.94 10.19
C GLN A 30 -9.76 12.51 9.72
N PRO A 31 -10.63 12.02 10.62
CA PRO A 31 -11.91 11.45 10.23
C PRO A 31 -12.74 12.34 9.32
N ASP A 32 -13.13 11.78 8.18
CA ASP A 32 -13.97 12.39 7.15
C ASP A 32 -13.38 13.63 6.48
N GLU A 33 -12.08 13.88 6.66
CA GLU A 33 -11.41 15.02 6.08
C GLU A 33 -10.44 14.64 4.98
N SER A 34 -10.27 15.52 4.01
CA SER A 34 -9.20 15.45 3.01
C SER A 34 -7.97 16.14 3.55
N VAL A 35 -6.85 15.47 3.51
CA VAL A 35 -5.58 15.95 4.06
C VAL A 35 -4.52 15.93 2.99
N ASP A 36 -3.74 16.99 2.89
CA ASP A 36 -2.56 17.06 2.02
C ASP A 36 -1.38 16.43 2.76
N TYR A 37 -1.16 15.15 2.50
CA TYR A 37 -0.09 14.39 3.14
C TYR A 37 1.24 14.60 2.44
N LYS A 38 2.29 14.71 3.23
CA LYS A 38 3.65 14.82 2.72
C LYS A 38 4.51 13.71 3.31
N PHE A 39 5.12 12.94 2.41
CA PHE A 39 6.03 11.87 2.79
C PHE A 39 7.47 12.38 2.79
N ASP A 40 8.16 12.16 3.90
CA ASP A 40 9.58 12.48 4.03
C ASP A 40 10.38 11.17 4.16
N PRO A 41 11.14 10.78 3.12
CA PRO A 41 11.93 9.54 3.17
C PRO A 41 12.92 9.50 4.32
N ASN A 42 13.40 10.66 4.79
CA ASN A 42 14.35 10.73 5.88
C ASN A 42 13.74 10.43 7.26
N LYS A 43 12.43 10.44 7.34
CA LYS A 43 11.68 10.16 8.57
C LYS A 43 10.92 8.86 8.52
N MET A 44 11.16 8.04 7.51
CA MET A 44 10.47 6.78 7.33
C MET A 44 10.88 5.77 8.40
N SER A 45 9.90 5.20 9.08
CA SER A 45 10.11 4.09 9.99
C SER A 45 10.40 2.81 9.21
N LEU A 46 11.31 1.97 9.73
CA LEU A 46 11.56 0.64 9.18
C LEU A 46 10.68 -0.43 9.81
N GLU A 47 9.79 -0.06 10.72
CA GLU A 47 8.86 -1.01 11.33
C GLU A 47 7.83 -1.49 10.30
N PRO A 48 7.57 -2.81 10.25
CA PRO A 48 6.55 -3.35 9.36
C PRO A 48 5.16 -2.80 9.66
N ASN A 49 4.32 -2.73 8.64
CA ASN A 49 2.91 -2.36 8.72
C ASN A 49 2.66 -0.87 9.03
N ILE A 50 3.68 -0.04 8.92
CA ILE A 50 3.50 1.42 9.00
C ILE A 50 3.30 1.95 7.59
N VAL A 51 2.23 2.73 7.40
CA VAL A 51 1.84 3.27 6.10
C VAL A 51 2.03 4.79 6.10
N TYR A 52 2.53 5.29 4.99
CA TYR A 52 2.67 6.71 4.71
C TYR A 52 1.87 7.07 3.47
N PHE A 53 1.19 8.20 3.49
CA PHE A 53 0.55 8.77 2.32
C PHE A 53 1.36 9.95 1.79
N ASP A 54 1.26 10.17 0.49
CA ASP A 54 1.71 11.40 -0.17
C ASP A 54 0.61 11.83 -1.15
N GLY A 55 0.26 13.11 -1.17
CA GLY A 55 -0.84 13.63 -1.93
C GLY A 55 -2.06 13.95 -1.08
N ILE A 56 -3.13 14.39 -1.71
CA ILE A 56 -4.37 14.72 -1.00
C ILE A 56 -5.26 13.49 -0.96
N TRP A 57 -5.47 12.98 0.24
CA TRP A 57 -6.27 11.79 0.50
C TRP A 57 -7.41 12.10 1.45
N LYS A 58 -8.60 11.63 1.12
CA LYS A 58 -9.76 11.73 2.01
C LYS A 58 -9.82 10.51 2.91
N ASN A 59 -9.93 10.76 4.21
CA ASN A 59 -10.06 9.72 5.23
C ASN A 59 -11.52 9.33 5.41
N ASN A 60 -11.88 8.16 4.91
CA ASN A 60 -13.18 7.59 5.12
C ASN A 60 -13.13 6.55 6.24
N LYS A 61 -14.30 6.15 6.73
CA LYS A 61 -14.41 5.20 7.83
C LYS A 61 -13.72 3.88 7.52
N ASP A 62 -13.96 3.32 6.34
CA ASP A 62 -13.50 1.98 5.96
C ASP A 62 -12.47 1.97 4.84
N ASN A 63 -12.08 3.14 4.32
CA ASN A 63 -11.12 3.24 3.22
C ASN A 63 -10.51 4.63 3.15
N THR A 64 -9.58 4.81 2.24
CA THR A 64 -8.97 6.11 1.93
C THR A 64 -9.09 6.34 0.44
N GLU A 65 -9.40 7.56 0.07
CA GLU A 65 -9.69 7.95 -1.32
C GLU A 65 -8.74 9.04 -1.77
N LEU A 66 -8.07 8.82 -2.91
CA LEU A 66 -7.20 9.84 -3.51
C LEU A 66 -8.04 10.94 -4.14
N ILE A 67 -7.76 12.18 -3.77
CA ILE A 67 -8.45 13.38 -4.26
C ILE A 67 -7.60 14.14 -5.28
N SER A 68 -6.29 14.23 -5.07
CA SER A 68 -5.37 14.87 -6.03
C SER A 68 -5.13 14.00 -7.26
N ASP A 69 -4.59 14.58 -8.33
CA ASP A 69 -4.28 13.85 -9.55
C ASP A 69 -3.23 12.76 -9.31
N ASP A 70 -2.25 13.07 -8.47
CA ASP A 70 -1.17 12.15 -8.12
C ASP A 70 -1.20 11.85 -6.63
N GLY A 71 -0.85 10.62 -6.28
CA GLY A 71 -0.72 10.23 -4.89
C GLY A 71 0.11 8.98 -4.74
N LYS A 72 0.63 8.79 -3.54
CA LYS A 72 1.46 7.61 -3.23
C LYS A 72 1.05 7.01 -1.91
N ILE A 73 1.19 5.70 -1.83
CA ILE A 73 1.10 4.94 -0.58
C ILE A 73 2.42 4.21 -0.42
N ILE A 74 3.10 4.46 0.69
CA ILE A 74 4.39 3.85 0.99
C ILE A 74 4.23 3.00 2.25
N LEU A 75 4.73 1.78 2.21
CA LEU A 75 4.66 0.89 3.36
C LEU A 75 5.89 0.00 3.46
N THR A 76 6.19 -0.40 4.68
CA THR A 76 7.12 -1.47 4.97
C THR A 76 6.32 -2.70 5.39
N TYR A 77 6.79 -3.87 5.01
CA TYR A 77 6.08 -5.12 5.30
C TYR A 77 7.06 -6.29 5.41
N TYR A 78 6.57 -7.34 6.03
CA TYR A 78 7.29 -8.60 6.18
C TYR A 78 6.33 -9.72 5.78
N ALA A 79 6.39 -10.13 4.52
CA ALA A 79 5.47 -11.11 3.97
C ALA A 79 6.03 -11.72 2.68
N LYS A 80 5.51 -12.90 2.31
CA LYS A 80 5.82 -13.54 1.03
C LYS A 80 4.92 -13.08 -0.11
N ALA A 81 3.80 -12.49 0.22
CA ALA A 81 2.87 -11.96 -0.79
C ALA A 81 2.25 -10.66 -0.28
N ILE A 82 1.94 -9.79 -1.19
CA ILE A 82 1.24 -8.56 -0.89
C ILE A 82 0.09 -8.38 -1.89
N ASN A 83 -1.07 -8.04 -1.36
CA ASN A 83 -2.27 -7.81 -2.14
C ASN A 83 -2.90 -6.49 -1.68
N MET A 84 -3.69 -5.88 -2.55
CA MET A 84 -4.45 -4.71 -2.20
C MET A 84 -5.90 -4.86 -2.62
N VAL A 85 -6.82 -4.31 -1.83
CA VAL A 85 -8.22 -4.14 -2.22
C VAL A 85 -8.40 -2.68 -2.63
N ALA A 86 -8.78 -2.48 -3.87
CA ALA A 86 -8.86 -1.16 -4.45
C ALA A 86 -9.99 -1.09 -5.48
N SER A 87 -10.38 0.13 -5.82
CA SER A 87 -11.29 0.41 -6.93
C SER A 87 -10.88 1.70 -7.63
N GLY A 88 -11.22 1.83 -8.90
CA GLY A 88 -10.88 2.99 -9.70
C GLY A 88 -11.56 2.93 -11.06
N ASN A 89 -11.22 3.87 -11.92
CA ASN A 89 -11.75 3.97 -13.28
C ASN A 89 -10.65 3.65 -14.30
N SER A 90 -10.23 2.39 -14.36
CA SER A 90 -9.15 1.93 -15.24
C SER A 90 -7.84 2.70 -15.02
N GLN A 91 -7.55 2.99 -13.76
CA GLN A 91 -6.39 3.78 -13.38
C GLN A 91 -5.12 2.94 -13.39
N GLN A 92 -4.07 3.46 -14.00
CA GLN A 92 -2.76 2.82 -13.98
C GLN A 92 -2.04 3.17 -12.70
N VAL A 93 -1.59 2.14 -11.98
CA VAL A 93 -0.88 2.28 -10.72
C VAL A 93 0.48 1.62 -10.86
N SER A 94 1.54 2.37 -10.60
CA SER A 94 2.92 1.85 -10.65
C SER A 94 3.29 1.24 -9.31
N ILE A 95 3.90 0.07 -9.35
CA ILE A 95 4.39 -0.62 -8.17
C ILE A 95 5.91 -0.51 -8.15
N LEU A 96 6.44 0.13 -7.11
CA LEU A 96 7.88 0.36 -6.92
C LEU A 96 8.34 -0.37 -5.67
N GLU A 97 9.52 -0.96 -5.74
CA GLU A 97 10.12 -1.66 -4.61
C GLU A 97 11.23 -0.83 -3.97
N ASN A 98 11.67 -1.25 -2.81
CA ASN A 98 12.72 -0.74 -1.92
C ASN A 98 13.49 0.51 -2.35
N ASN A 99 14.04 0.56 -3.56
CA ASN A 99 14.88 1.65 -4.05
C ASN A 99 14.14 2.53 -5.08
N LEU A 100 12.83 2.57 -5.01
CA LEU A 100 11.96 3.29 -5.96
C LEU A 100 12.11 2.76 -7.39
N SER A 101 12.54 1.53 -7.55
CA SER A 101 12.61 0.83 -8.83
C SER A 101 11.31 0.08 -9.09
N LYS A 102 10.90 -0.04 -10.34
CA LYS A 102 9.76 -0.89 -10.70
C LYS A 102 9.95 -2.29 -10.12
N ILE A 103 8.85 -2.88 -9.66
CA ILE A 103 8.88 -4.24 -9.13
C ILE A 103 9.51 -5.19 -10.15
N GLY A 104 10.47 -6.01 -9.71
CA GLY A 104 11.12 -6.98 -10.58
C GLY A 104 10.15 -8.01 -11.11
N ILE A 105 10.35 -8.43 -12.37
CA ILE A 105 9.43 -9.34 -13.04
C ILE A 105 9.26 -10.66 -12.29
N ASP A 106 10.29 -11.12 -11.60
CA ASP A 106 10.25 -12.34 -10.80
C ASP A 106 9.35 -12.21 -9.56
N ASN A 107 9.05 -10.98 -9.17
CA ASN A 107 8.22 -10.69 -8.00
C ASN A 107 6.80 -10.24 -8.39
N HIS A 108 6.47 -10.21 -9.67
CA HIS A 108 5.13 -9.87 -10.11
C HIS A 108 4.13 -10.91 -9.65
N ALA A 109 3.06 -10.48 -8.99
CA ALA A 109 1.88 -11.31 -8.83
C ALA A 109 0.98 -11.17 -10.07
N ILE A 110 -0.10 -11.93 -10.10
CA ILE A 110 -0.90 -12.11 -11.33
C ILE A 110 -1.47 -10.81 -11.91
N ASP A 111 -1.73 -9.80 -11.09
CA ASP A 111 -2.35 -8.55 -11.53
C ASP A 111 -1.34 -7.49 -11.99
N VAL A 112 -0.05 -7.75 -11.85
CA VAL A 112 0.99 -6.81 -12.29
C VAL A 112 1.35 -7.09 -13.73
N GLN A 113 1.24 -6.05 -14.57
CA GLN A 113 1.57 -6.11 -15.98
C GLN A 113 3.10 -6.10 -16.19
N LYS A 114 3.56 -6.41 -17.40
CA LYS A 114 4.99 -6.47 -17.71
C LYS A 114 5.74 -5.18 -17.41
N ASP A 115 5.05 -4.05 -17.50
CA ASP A 115 5.65 -2.74 -17.21
C ASP A 115 5.72 -2.39 -15.72
N GLY A 116 5.26 -3.31 -14.86
CA GLY A 116 5.24 -3.09 -13.41
C GLY A 116 4.02 -2.32 -12.92
N ASN A 117 3.04 -2.09 -13.78
CA ASN A 117 1.81 -1.39 -13.43
C ASN A 117 0.67 -2.36 -13.17
N VAL A 118 -0.29 -1.91 -12.37
CA VAL A 118 -1.57 -2.58 -12.14
C VAL A 118 -2.66 -1.65 -12.66
N THR A 119 -3.59 -2.19 -13.45
CA THR A 119 -4.78 -1.44 -13.85
C THR A 119 -5.86 -1.65 -12.79
N VAL A 120 -6.18 -0.60 -12.06
CA VAL A 120 -7.22 -0.63 -11.02
C VAL A 120 -8.54 -0.17 -11.64
N ASP A 121 -9.52 -1.06 -11.61
CA ASP A 121 -10.82 -0.87 -12.24
C ASP A 121 -11.93 -1.08 -11.20
N LYS A 122 -12.65 -2.19 -11.27
CA LYS A 122 -13.70 -2.49 -10.30
C LYS A 122 -13.11 -2.83 -8.94
N GLN A 123 -13.94 -2.68 -7.90
CA GLN A 123 -13.52 -3.05 -6.55
C GLN A 123 -13.28 -4.56 -6.45
N ARG A 124 -12.07 -4.93 -6.14
CA ARG A 124 -11.66 -6.31 -5.89
C ARG A 124 -10.29 -6.36 -5.23
N LEU A 125 -9.86 -7.55 -4.89
CA LEU A 125 -8.49 -7.79 -4.44
C LEU A 125 -7.58 -7.93 -5.66
N TYR A 126 -6.49 -7.14 -5.66
CA TYR A 126 -5.44 -7.20 -6.68
C TYR A 126 -4.20 -7.84 -6.07
N ASN A 127 -3.66 -8.85 -6.77
CA ASN A 127 -2.42 -9.51 -6.36
C ASN A 127 -1.23 -8.73 -6.93
N VAL A 128 -0.39 -8.20 -6.09
CA VAL A 128 0.63 -7.22 -6.45
C VAL A 128 2.03 -7.78 -6.40
N GLY A 129 2.44 -8.37 -5.30
CA GLY A 129 3.79 -8.87 -5.12
C GLY A 129 3.82 -10.29 -4.58
N ARG A 130 4.85 -11.04 -4.97
CA ARG A 130 5.07 -12.41 -4.52
C ARG A 130 6.57 -12.67 -4.43
N TYR A 131 6.98 -13.26 -3.30
CA TYR A 131 8.39 -13.47 -2.98
C TYR A 131 8.63 -14.89 -2.50
N ASP A 132 9.88 -15.36 -2.64
CA ASP A 132 10.25 -16.72 -2.22
C ASP A 132 10.51 -16.81 -0.72
N ASP A 133 10.82 -15.70 -0.07
CA ASP A 133 11.20 -15.69 1.34
C ASP A 133 10.55 -14.52 2.10
N TYR A 134 10.69 -14.59 3.42
CA TYR A 134 10.28 -13.51 4.32
C TYR A 134 11.47 -12.59 4.56
N GLU A 135 11.35 -11.34 4.15
CA GLU A 135 12.31 -10.27 4.43
C GLU A 135 11.55 -8.97 4.68
N PRO A 136 12.11 -8.06 5.48
CA PRO A 136 11.56 -6.71 5.55
C PRO A 136 11.70 -6.04 4.17
N ARG A 137 10.60 -5.52 3.65
CA ARG A 137 10.56 -4.83 2.36
C ARG A 137 9.77 -3.56 2.47
N SER A 138 10.05 -2.64 1.57
CA SER A 138 9.23 -1.46 1.37
C SER A 138 8.67 -1.45 -0.03
N MET A 139 7.51 -0.85 -0.19
CA MET A 139 6.82 -0.73 -1.46
C MET A 139 6.19 0.65 -1.56
N MET A 140 6.22 1.22 -2.74
CA MET A 140 5.49 2.43 -3.06
C MET A 140 4.45 2.11 -4.12
N ILE A 141 3.21 2.45 -3.83
CA ILE A 141 2.10 2.40 -4.78
C ILE A 141 1.92 3.81 -5.29
N ASP A 142 2.29 4.04 -6.55
CA ASP A 142 2.31 5.37 -7.18
C ASP A 142 1.16 5.47 -8.17
N VAL A 143 0.22 6.31 -7.84
CA VAL A 143 -1.00 6.49 -8.65
C VAL A 143 -0.82 7.56 -9.72
#